data_f372b41a40c18835c46b359db2168fbd
#
_entry.id   f372b41a40c18835c46b359db2168fbd
#
_cell.length_a   1.000
_cell.length_b   1.000
_cell.length_c   1.000
_cell.angle_alpha   90.00
_cell.angle_beta   90.00
_cell.angle_gamma   90.00
#
_symmetry.space_group_name_H-M   'P 1'
#
loop_
_entity.id
_entity.type
_entity.pdbx_description
1 polymer ?
#
loop_
_entity_poly.entity_id
_entity_poly.type
_entity_poly.pdbx_seq_one_letter_code
_entity_poly.pdbx_strand_id
1 'polypeptide(L)'
;MQTVKARSICKCMSERYLIPDTTHYRVEEIIKKSQFIVTLAHAPSVEEARAFVDSIKAEFPDATHNCWAYQAGPVGDSSKVGMSDDGEPHGTAGKPMLNVLMHADVGEVAAVVTRYFGGTKLGTGGLVRAYSGMVKLGLETLPTREKITPVRLEVVIDYSAVTLFKRMLPDYEIKVLEENFGADAAFVVEMPKEHAENFSAAVVELTNGTALIDDITDA
;
A
#
# COMPACT_ATOMS: atom_id res chain seq x y z
N MET A 1 -17.95 5.24 -40.71
CA MET A 1 -16.73 4.74 -40.07
C MET A 1 -16.28 5.76 -39.07
N GLN A 2 -16.66 5.60 -37.81
CA GLN A 2 -16.21 6.46 -36.70
C GLN A 2 -15.18 5.66 -35.89
N THR A 3 -13.97 6.18 -35.86
CA THR A 3 -12.81 5.60 -35.17
C THR A 3 -13.00 5.83 -33.66
N VAL A 4 -13.24 4.76 -32.91
CA VAL A 4 -13.26 4.78 -31.45
C VAL A 4 -11.82 4.98 -30.98
N LYS A 5 -11.50 6.18 -30.49
CA LYS A 5 -10.25 6.45 -29.77
C LYS A 5 -10.23 5.61 -28.51
N ALA A 6 -9.26 4.69 -28.42
CA ALA A 6 -8.92 3.99 -27.18
C ALA A 6 -8.63 5.03 -26.09
N ARG A 7 -9.49 5.13 -25.10
CA ARG A 7 -9.20 5.86 -23.86
C ARG A 7 -8.08 5.15 -23.15
N SER A 8 -7.00 5.86 -22.90
CA SER A 8 -5.92 5.49 -22.02
C SER A 8 -6.54 4.94 -20.72
N ILE A 9 -6.29 3.67 -20.44
CA ILE A 9 -6.65 3.04 -19.17
C ILE A 9 -5.77 3.71 -18.12
N CYS A 10 -6.32 4.67 -17.41
CA CYS A 10 -5.76 5.13 -16.15
C CYS A 10 -5.58 3.86 -15.30
N LYS A 11 -4.33 3.54 -14.90
CA LYS A 11 -4.03 2.40 -14.05
C LYS A 11 -4.83 2.65 -12.75
N CYS A 12 -6.00 2.02 -12.65
CA CYS A 12 -6.89 2.16 -11.49
C CYS A 12 -6.05 1.77 -10.28
N MET A 13 -5.94 2.65 -9.29
CA MET A 13 -5.25 2.36 -8.04
C MET A 13 -5.88 1.08 -7.50
N SER A 14 -5.09 0.05 -7.31
CA SER A 14 -5.57 -1.23 -6.80
C SER A 14 -6.19 -0.98 -5.43
N GLU A 15 -7.46 -1.33 -5.24
CA GLU A 15 -8.18 -1.19 -3.97
C GLU A 15 -7.67 -2.20 -2.93
N ARG A 16 -6.84 -3.16 -3.39
CA ARG A 16 -6.18 -4.21 -2.63
C ARG A 16 -4.70 -4.21 -3.01
N TYR A 17 -3.79 -4.04 -2.04
CA TYR A 17 -2.35 -4.01 -2.26
C TYR A 17 -1.58 -4.52 -1.04
N LEU A 18 -0.32 -4.91 -1.26
CA LEU A 18 0.55 -5.36 -0.18
C LEU A 18 1.12 -4.17 0.60
N ILE A 19 1.23 -4.32 1.90
CA ILE A 19 1.93 -3.41 2.81
C ILE A 19 2.91 -4.18 3.68
N PRO A 20 3.99 -3.55 4.20
CA PRO A 20 4.87 -4.20 5.16
C PRO A 20 4.11 -4.66 6.41
N ASP A 21 4.32 -5.91 6.84
CA ASP A 21 3.77 -6.47 8.09
C ASP A 21 4.79 -6.38 9.23
N THR A 22 5.51 -5.25 9.28
CA THR A 22 6.56 -5.04 10.27
C THR A 22 6.86 -3.56 10.42
N THR A 23 7.33 -3.18 11.61
CA THR A 23 7.81 -1.82 11.90
C THR A 23 9.30 -1.63 11.61
N HIS A 24 10.08 -2.72 11.58
CA HIS A 24 11.51 -2.71 11.30
C HIS A 24 11.94 -4.04 10.68
N TYR A 25 12.17 -4.04 9.37
CA TYR A 25 12.75 -5.17 8.66
C TYR A 25 14.12 -4.78 8.10
N ARG A 26 15.14 -5.61 8.33
CA ARG A 26 16.52 -5.23 8.06
C ARG A 26 17.27 -6.31 7.30
N VAL A 27 18.01 -5.88 6.28
CA VAL A 27 18.95 -6.71 5.51
C VAL A 27 20.27 -5.98 5.36
N GLU A 28 21.37 -6.71 5.39
CA GLU A 28 22.72 -6.17 5.28
C GLU A 28 23.49 -6.82 4.13
N GLU A 29 24.35 -6.04 3.47
CA GLU A 29 25.26 -6.53 2.45
C GLU A 29 26.57 -5.72 2.44
N ILE A 30 27.68 -6.39 2.12
CA ILE A 30 28.98 -5.74 1.93
C ILE A 30 29.27 -5.61 0.44
N ILE A 31 29.31 -4.39 -0.06
CA ILE A 31 29.56 -4.06 -1.46
C ILE A 31 30.88 -3.28 -1.56
N LYS A 32 31.90 -3.85 -2.21
CA LYS A 32 33.26 -3.25 -2.33
C LYS A 32 33.79 -2.69 -1.01
N LYS A 33 33.74 -3.49 0.05
CA LYS A 33 34.15 -3.18 1.42
C LYS A 33 33.29 -2.16 2.16
N SER A 34 32.33 -1.49 1.51
CA SER A 34 31.32 -0.67 2.21
C SER A 34 30.23 -1.57 2.73
N GLN A 35 29.81 -1.36 3.98
CA GLN A 35 28.63 -2.01 4.56
C GLN A 35 27.40 -1.20 4.21
N PHE A 36 26.38 -1.87 3.73
CA PHE A 36 25.06 -1.32 3.45
C PHE A 36 24.03 -2.06 4.28
N ILE A 37 23.17 -1.32 4.96
CA ILE A 37 22.09 -1.84 5.80
C ILE A 37 20.80 -1.20 5.30
N VAL A 38 19.89 -1.97 4.70
CA VAL A 38 18.55 -1.48 4.39
C VAL A 38 17.61 -1.79 5.54
N THR A 39 16.90 -0.78 6.02
CA THR A 39 15.82 -0.93 6.99
C THR A 39 14.53 -0.47 6.33
N LEU A 40 13.50 -1.36 6.33
CA LEU A 40 12.17 -1.12 5.77
C LEU A 40 11.13 -1.11 6.89
N ALA A 41 10.09 -0.29 6.74
CA ALA A 41 8.98 -0.22 7.69
C ALA A 41 7.66 0.09 6.98
N HIS A 42 6.54 -0.28 7.63
CA HIS A 42 5.22 0.22 7.31
C HIS A 42 5.13 1.70 7.67
N ALA A 43 4.70 2.53 6.72
CA ALA A 43 4.58 3.97 6.87
C ALA A 43 3.33 4.48 6.11
N PRO A 44 2.13 4.45 6.71
CA PRO A 44 0.87 4.83 6.07
C PRO A 44 0.71 6.34 5.86
N SER A 45 1.54 7.16 6.51
CA SER A 45 1.55 8.63 6.35
C SER A 45 2.96 9.18 6.14
N VAL A 46 3.04 10.40 5.62
CA VAL A 46 4.31 11.13 5.45
C VAL A 46 4.96 11.41 6.80
N GLU A 47 4.17 11.67 7.82
CA GLU A 47 4.59 11.92 9.20
C GLU A 47 5.26 10.68 9.79
N GLU A 48 4.63 9.52 9.64
CA GLU A 48 5.18 8.24 10.11
C GLU A 48 6.44 7.83 9.34
N ALA A 49 6.47 8.05 8.02
CA ALA A 49 7.67 7.82 7.22
C ALA A 49 8.85 8.68 7.67
N ARG A 50 8.63 9.96 8.00
CA ARG A 50 9.67 10.86 8.53
C ARG A 50 10.12 10.46 9.92
N ALA A 51 9.18 10.15 10.81
CA ALA A 51 9.50 9.68 12.16
C ALA A 51 10.36 8.40 12.12
N PHE A 52 10.03 7.47 11.21
CA PHE A 52 10.86 6.28 10.98
C PHE A 52 12.26 6.64 10.49
N VAL A 53 12.40 7.53 9.49
CA VAL A 53 13.70 8.00 9.00
C VAL A 53 14.55 8.60 10.14
N ASP A 54 13.95 9.45 10.97
CA ASP A 54 14.63 10.11 12.08
C ASP A 54 15.05 9.08 13.15
N SER A 55 14.24 8.06 13.41
CA SER A 55 14.59 6.97 14.34
C SER A 55 15.80 6.17 13.87
N ILE A 56 15.89 5.85 12.57
CA ILE A 56 17.04 5.13 12.01
C ILE A 56 18.30 6.01 12.01
N LYS A 57 18.18 7.31 11.70
CA LYS A 57 19.31 8.25 11.83
C LYS A 57 19.83 8.35 13.25
N ALA A 58 18.95 8.31 14.24
CA ALA A 58 19.33 8.30 15.65
C ALA A 58 19.96 6.97 16.09
N GLU A 59 19.54 5.85 15.50
CA GLU A 59 20.14 4.53 15.74
C GLU A 59 21.57 4.40 15.16
N PHE A 60 21.80 5.02 13.98
CA PHE A 60 23.08 4.96 13.26
C PHE A 60 23.73 6.36 13.10
N PRO A 61 24.04 7.06 14.20
CA PRO A 61 24.55 8.44 14.14
C PRO A 61 25.99 8.53 13.60
N ASP A 62 26.72 7.42 13.62
CA ASP A 62 28.11 7.28 13.14
C ASP A 62 28.21 6.80 11.69
N ALA A 63 27.08 6.52 11.05
CA ALA A 63 27.04 6.12 9.65
C ALA A 63 27.57 7.24 8.74
N THR A 64 28.19 6.85 7.63
CA THR A 64 28.65 7.83 6.64
C THR A 64 27.44 8.54 5.99
N HIS A 65 26.39 7.80 5.68
CA HIS A 65 25.14 8.30 5.10
C HIS A 65 23.96 7.43 5.54
N ASN A 66 22.81 8.06 5.77
CA ASN A 66 21.51 7.42 5.97
C ASN A 66 20.54 7.90 4.88
N CYS A 67 20.73 7.40 3.65
CA CYS A 67 19.89 7.75 2.52
C CYS A 67 18.51 7.12 2.66
N TRP A 68 17.46 7.84 2.24
CA TRP A 68 16.11 7.34 2.43
C TRP A 68 15.18 7.65 1.27
N ALA A 69 14.15 6.84 1.14
CA ALA A 69 12.99 7.09 0.28
C ALA A 69 11.73 6.48 0.91
N TYR A 70 10.57 7.06 0.61
CA TYR A 70 9.29 6.49 1.02
C TYR A 70 8.20 6.72 -0.02
N GLN A 71 7.23 5.83 -0.01
CA GLN A 71 5.93 5.93 -0.64
C GLN A 71 4.87 5.66 0.43
N ALA A 72 4.33 6.72 1.04
CA ALA A 72 3.39 6.66 2.16
C ALA A 72 1.92 6.66 1.69
N GLY A 73 1.62 5.86 0.68
CA GLY A 73 0.31 5.72 0.08
C GLY A 73 0.16 4.40 -0.68
N PRO A 74 -1.00 4.16 -1.28
CA PRO A 74 -1.23 2.99 -2.11
C PRO A 74 -0.21 2.84 -3.23
N VAL A 75 -0.08 1.62 -3.76
CA VAL A 75 0.78 1.34 -4.91
C VAL A 75 0.42 2.25 -6.08
N GLY A 76 1.43 2.95 -6.62
CA GLY A 76 1.27 3.89 -7.75
C GLY A 76 0.83 5.30 -7.37
N ASP A 77 0.57 5.60 -6.10
CA ASP A 77 0.32 6.97 -5.63
C ASP A 77 1.63 7.75 -5.51
N SER A 78 1.81 8.75 -6.37
CA SER A 78 2.97 9.65 -6.36
C SER A 78 2.77 10.92 -5.53
N SER A 79 1.63 11.09 -4.86
CA SER A 79 1.33 12.31 -4.10
C SER A 79 2.02 12.33 -2.72
N LYS A 80 2.31 11.14 -2.15
CA LYS A 80 2.88 10.98 -0.81
C LYS A 80 4.25 10.31 -0.86
N VAL A 81 5.19 10.88 -1.62
CA VAL A 81 6.54 10.34 -1.77
C VAL A 81 7.59 11.32 -1.26
N GLY A 82 8.73 10.81 -0.84
CA GLY A 82 9.88 11.62 -0.46
C GLY A 82 11.18 10.84 -0.61
N MET A 83 12.30 11.57 -0.71
CA MET A 83 13.63 10.98 -0.82
C MET A 83 14.72 11.93 -0.37
N SER A 84 15.88 11.38 -0.02
CA SER A 84 17.12 12.15 0.24
C SER A 84 18.35 11.32 -0.06
N ASP A 85 19.36 11.97 -0.62
CA ASP A 85 20.69 11.40 -0.81
C ASP A 85 21.56 11.48 0.46
N ASP A 86 21.15 12.24 1.48
CA ASP A 86 21.82 12.38 2.79
C ASP A 86 23.36 12.56 2.68
N GLY A 87 23.81 13.43 1.78
CA GLY A 87 25.21 13.74 1.55
C GLY A 87 25.95 12.85 0.53
N GLU A 88 25.33 11.81 0.00
CA GLU A 88 25.84 11.14 -1.21
C GLU A 88 25.74 12.07 -2.43
N PRO A 89 26.49 11.83 -3.52
CA PRO A 89 26.39 12.62 -4.73
C PRO A 89 24.94 12.69 -5.24
N HIS A 90 24.51 13.86 -5.66
CA HIS A 90 23.12 14.12 -6.04
C HIS A 90 22.54 13.09 -7.03
N GLY A 91 21.39 12.53 -6.69
CA GLY A 91 20.65 11.57 -7.50
C GLY A 91 21.25 10.15 -7.53
N THR A 92 22.23 9.83 -6.66
CA THR A 92 22.88 8.51 -6.67
C THR A 92 22.31 7.53 -5.64
N ALA A 93 21.49 8.01 -4.69
CA ALA A 93 20.91 7.20 -3.62
C ALA A 93 19.36 7.34 -3.55
N GLY A 94 18.86 8.47 -3.08
CA GLY A 94 17.44 8.66 -2.81
C GLY A 94 16.55 8.43 -4.03
N LYS A 95 16.91 9.02 -5.19
CA LYS A 95 16.13 8.84 -6.43
C LYS A 95 16.12 7.39 -6.93
N PRO A 96 17.25 6.65 -7.01
CA PRO A 96 17.27 5.23 -7.30
C PRO A 96 16.41 4.38 -6.33
N MET A 97 16.47 4.68 -5.03
CA MET A 97 15.65 4.01 -4.02
C MET A 97 14.17 4.25 -4.26
N LEU A 98 13.75 5.50 -4.43
CA LEU A 98 12.36 5.86 -4.70
C LEU A 98 11.84 5.18 -5.98
N ASN A 99 12.64 5.14 -7.04
CA ASN A 99 12.24 4.45 -8.26
C ASN A 99 11.95 2.97 -8.02
N VAL A 100 12.69 2.30 -7.14
CA VAL A 100 12.41 0.90 -6.80
C VAL A 100 11.08 0.79 -6.05
N LEU A 101 10.83 1.63 -5.04
CA LEU A 101 9.58 1.63 -4.28
C LEU A 101 8.37 1.88 -5.18
N MET A 102 8.44 2.88 -6.06
CA MET A 102 7.33 3.25 -6.97
C MET A 102 6.95 2.17 -7.98
N HIS A 103 7.85 1.21 -8.25
CA HIS A 103 7.60 0.09 -9.16
C HIS A 103 7.38 -1.24 -8.43
N ALA A 104 7.43 -1.23 -7.10
CA ALA A 104 7.11 -2.39 -6.29
C ALA A 104 5.58 -2.55 -6.14
N ASP A 105 5.14 -3.79 -5.89
CA ASP A 105 3.74 -4.10 -5.58
C ASP A 105 3.43 -3.92 -4.08
N VAL A 106 4.23 -3.12 -3.37
CA VAL A 106 4.11 -2.82 -1.94
C VAL A 106 3.93 -1.32 -1.77
N GLY A 107 2.82 -0.92 -1.16
CA GLY A 107 2.54 0.47 -0.79
C GLY A 107 2.86 0.75 0.69
N GLU A 108 2.69 2.00 1.11
CA GLU A 108 2.87 2.45 2.51
C GLU A 108 4.21 2.01 3.10
N VAL A 109 5.29 2.15 2.33
CA VAL A 109 6.62 1.67 2.69
C VAL A 109 7.63 2.81 2.79
N ALA A 110 8.41 2.82 3.86
CA ALA A 110 9.61 3.65 4.02
C ALA A 110 10.86 2.78 4.02
N ALA A 111 11.92 3.27 3.38
CA ALA A 111 13.23 2.62 3.29
C ALA A 111 14.35 3.58 3.69
N VAL A 112 15.20 3.16 4.60
CA VAL A 112 16.47 3.84 4.90
C VAL A 112 17.60 2.88 4.54
N VAL A 113 18.58 3.35 3.77
CA VAL A 113 19.82 2.63 3.51
C VAL A 113 20.96 3.34 4.21
N THR A 114 21.40 2.74 5.30
CA THR A 114 22.56 3.16 6.09
C THR A 114 23.82 2.62 5.47
N ARG A 115 24.82 3.49 5.26
CA ARG A 115 26.10 3.11 4.67
C ARG A 115 27.27 3.48 5.55
N TYR A 116 28.17 2.52 5.73
CA TYR A 116 29.52 2.73 6.26
C TYR A 116 30.54 2.58 5.13
N PHE A 117 31.33 3.63 4.88
CA PHE A 117 32.31 3.63 3.81
C PHE A 117 33.51 2.71 4.12
N GLY A 118 33.80 1.77 3.23
CA GLY A 118 34.85 0.77 3.37
C GLY A 118 36.20 1.12 2.70
N GLY A 119 36.44 2.41 2.39
CA GLY A 119 37.70 2.85 1.79
C GLY A 119 37.81 2.71 0.27
N THR A 120 36.87 2.03 -0.39
CA THR A 120 36.85 1.85 -1.85
C THR A 120 35.68 2.63 -2.48
N LYS A 121 35.97 3.59 -3.35
CA LYS A 121 34.91 4.36 -4.05
C LYS A 121 34.17 3.50 -5.05
N LEU A 122 32.84 3.52 -4.99
CA LEU A 122 31.98 2.79 -5.91
C LEU A 122 31.80 3.49 -7.27
N GLY A 123 31.94 4.81 -7.30
CA GLY A 123 31.57 5.68 -8.41
C GLY A 123 30.04 5.88 -8.50
N THR A 124 29.57 6.89 -9.25
CA THR A 124 28.14 7.26 -9.34
C THR A 124 27.26 6.09 -9.80
N GLY A 125 27.62 5.41 -10.87
CA GLY A 125 26.89 4.23 -11.34
C GLY A 125 26.93 3.03 -10.38
N GLY A 126 28.02 2.92 -9.59
CA GLY A 126 28.12 1.91 -8.52
C GLY A 126 27.21 2.21 -7.35
N LEU A 127 27.10 3.49 -6.94
CA LEU A 127 26.19 3.93 -5.90
C LEU A 127 24.73 3.70 -6.29
N VAL A 128 24.33 4.12 -7.49
CA VAL A 128 22.97 3.88 -8.00
C VAL A 128 22.59 2.40 -7.91
N ARG A 129 23.48 1.49 -8.36
CA ARG A 129 23.24 0.04 -8.29
C ARG A 129 23.19 -0.48 -6.86
N ALA A 130 24.07 0.01 -5.98
CA ALA A 130 24.08 -0.42 -4.58
C ALA A 130 22.80 -0.01 -3.86
N TYR A 131 22.41 1.26 -3.91
CA TYR A 131 21.19 1.74 -3.23
C TYR A 131 19.92 1.12 -3.77
N SER A 132 19.75 1.05 -5.11
CA SER A 132 18.59 0.37 -5.69
C SER A 132 18.59 -1.14 -5.43
N GLY A 133 19.77 -1.78 -5.43
CA GLY A 133 19.92 -3.20 -5.11
C GLY A 133 19.54 -3.52 -3.68
N MET A 134 19.97 -2.71 -2.72
CA MET A 134 19.62 -2.89 -1.31
C MET A 134 18.10 -2.81 -1.06
N VAL A 135 17.43 -1.81 -1.67
CA VAL A 135 15.97 -1.70 -1.53
C VAL A 135 15.27 -2.89 -2.17
N LYS A 136 15.71 -3.35 -3.36
CA LYS A 136 15.17 -4.55 -4.00
C LYS A 136 15.32 -5.78 -3.11
N LEU A 137 16.54 -6.02 -2.61
CA LEU A 137 16.85 -7.14 -1.72
C LEU A 137 15.96 -7.13 -0.46
N GLY A 138 15.77 -5.94 0.13
CA GLY A 138 14.88 -5.77 1.28
C GLY A 138 13.44 -6.10 0.93
N LEU A 139 12.91 -5.61 -0.20
CA LEU A 139 11.53 -5.86 -0.63
C LEU A 139 11.27 -7.33 -0.99
N GLU A 140 12.24 -8.03 -1.60
CA GLU A 140 12.12 -9.45 -1.97
C GLU A 140 11.91 -10.38 -0.77
N THR A 141 12.38 -9.98 0.40
CA THR A 141 12.34 -10.79 1.62
C THR A 141 11.47 -10.16 2.72
N LEU A 142 10.86 -9.00 2.44
CA LEU A 142 10.01 -8.27 3.38
C LEU A 142 8.74 -9.07 3.71
N PRO A 143 8.45 -9.32 4.99
CA PRO A 143 7.12 -9.81 5.38
C PRO A 143 6.05 -8.78 5.00
N THR A 144 5.05 -9.23 4.26
CA THR A 144 3.96 -8.37 3.79
C THR A 144 2.60 -8.96 4.16
N ARG A 145 1.62 -8.09 4.30
CA ARG A 145 0.21 -8.44 4.40
C ARG A 145 -0.62 -7.65 3.40
N GLU A 146 -1.76 -8.20 3.05
CA GLU A 146 -2.70 -7.52 2.17
C GLU A 146 -3.45 -6.42 2.94
N LYS A 147 -3.52 -5.23 2.36
CA LYS A 147 -4.39 -4.16 2.79
C LYS A 147 -5.58 -4.07 1.85
N ILE A 148 -6.78 -4.13 2.42
CA ILE A 148 -8.05 -4.01 1.72
C ILE A 148 -8.65 -2.66 2.13
N THR A 149 -9.16 -1.90 1.18
CA THR A 149 -9.95 -0.70 1.48
C THR A 149 -11.39 -1.15 1.76
N PRO A 150 -11.88 -1.09 3.00
CA PRO A 150 -13.23 -1.49 3.31
C PRO A 150 -14.23 -0.42 2.89
N VAL A 151 -15.44 -0.84 2.54
CA VAL A 151 -16.63 -0.01 2.39
C VAL A 151 -17.73 -0.55 3.28
N ARG A 152 -18.56 0.33 3.84
CA ARG A 152 -19.72 -0.03 4.63
C ARG A 152 -20.99 0.39 3.92
N LEU A 153 -21.91 -0.56 3.76
CA LEU A 153 -23.22 -0.32 3.17
C LEU A 153 -24.31 -0.64 4.18
N GLU A 154 -25.32 0.22 4.25
CA GLU A 154 -26.60 -0.12 4.84
C GLU A 154 -27.50 -0.67 3.74
N VAL A 155 -28.07 -1.86 3.96
CA VAL A 155 -28.92 -2.57 3.01
C VAL A 155 -30.25 -2.90 3.67
N VAL A 156 -31.34 -2.34 3.15
CA VAL A 156 -32.71 -2.63 3.63
C VAL A 156 -33.45 -3.45 2.57
N ILE A 157 -33.96 -4.61 2.99
CA ILE A 157 -34.66 -5.57 2.11
C ILE A 157 -35.90 -6.16 2.76
N ASP A 158 -36.83 -6.64 1.93
CA ASP A 158 -37.98 -7.42 2.38
C ASP A 158 -37.55 -8.73 3.05
N TYR A 159 -38.31 -9.20 4.03
CA TYR A 159 -38.07 -10.49 4.72
C TYR A 159 -37.95 -11.70 3.78
N SER A 160 -38.69 -11.70 2.67
CA SER A 160 -38.65 -12.77 1.66
C SER A 160 -37.29 -12.94 1.02
N ALA A 161 -36.49 -11.87 0.92
CA ALA A 161 -35.14 -11.87 0.32
C ALA A 161 -34.02 -12.27 1.31
N VAL A 162 -34.22 -12.21 2.62
CA VAL A 162 -33.19 -12.37 3.65
C VAL A 162 -32.41 -13.67 3.50
N THR A 163 -33.08 -14.80 3.24
CA THR A 163 -32.40 -16.10 3.12
C THR A 163 -31.41 -16.13 1.94
N LEU A 164 -31.81 -15.59 0.79
CA LEU A 164 -30.99 -15.55 -0.41
C LEU A 164 -29.88 -14.50 -0.26
N PHE A 165 -30.20 -13.34 0.32
CA PHE A 165 -29.25 -12.31 0.67
C PHE A 165 -28.10 -12.86 1.54
N LYS A 166 -28.42 -13.53 2.66
CA LYS A 166 -27.41 -14.13 3.54
C LYS A 166 -26.54 -15.20 2.85
N ARG A 167 -27.09 -15.90 1.87
CA ARG A 167 -26.34 -16.92 1.11
C ARG A 167 -25.32 -16.35 0.15
N MET A 168 -25.54 -15.14 -0.37
CA MET A 168 -24.60 -14.49 -1.29
C MET A 168 -23.46 -13.75 -0.58
N LEU A 169 -23.57 -13.41 0.71
CA LEU A 169 -22.55 -12.63 1.43
C LEU A 169 -21.14 -13.20 1.33
N PRO A 170 -20.90 -14.53 1.45
CA PRO A 170 -19.55 -15.09 1.35
C PRO A 170 -18.89 -14.86 -0.01
N ASP A 171 -19.64 -14.78 -1.10
CA ASP A 171 -19.12 -14.60 -2.46
C ASP A 171 -18.49 -13.21 -2.66
N TYR A 172 -18.81 -12.26 -1.78
CA TYR A 172 -18.33 -10.87 -1.79
C TYR A 172 -17.43 -10.55 -0.58
N GLU A 173 -16.97 -11.56 0.16
CA GLU A 173 -16.14 -11.40 1.37
C GLU A 173 -16.78 -10.47 2.42
N ILE A 174 -18.11 -10.54 2.55
CA ILE A 174 -18.90 -9.62 3.38
C ILE A 174 -18.91 -10.06 4.84
N LYS A 175 -18.64 -9.09 5.73
CA LYS A 175 -18.85 -9.18 7.16
C LYS A 175 -20.10 -8.38 7.54
N VAL A 176 -21.08 -9.04 8.16
CA VAL A 176 -22.24 -8.37 8.74
C VAL A 176 -21.83 -7.75 10.06
N LEU A 177 -21.99 -6.43 10.20
CA LEU A 177 -21.70 -5.67 11.40
C LEU A 177 -22.92 -5.55 12.29
N GLU A 178 -24.08 -5.27 11.69
CA GLU A 178 -25.36 -5.09 12.41
C GLU A 178 -26.51 -5.71 11.61
N GLU A 179 -27.50 -6.24 12.34
CA GLU A 179 -28.76 -6.75 11.80
C GLU A 179 -29.91 -6.14 12.62
N ASN A 180 -30.88 -5.54 11.95
CA ASN A 180 -32.08 -5.00 12.56
C ASN A 180 -33.32 -5.52 11.83
N PHE A 181 -34.26 -6.06 12.58
CA PHE A 181 -35.48 -6.64 12.07
C PHE A 181 -36.69 -5.85 12.60
N GLY A 182 -37.20 -4.91 11.79
CA GLY A 182 -38.33 -4.05 12.08
C GLY A 182 -39.48 -4.29 11.11
N ALA A 183 -39.96 -3.25 10.41
CA ALA A 183 -40.89 -3.38 9.32
C ALA A 183 -40.26 -4.14 8.13
N ASP A 184 -39.00 -3.87 7.87
CA ASP A 184 -38.11 -4.53 6.91
C ASP A 184 -36.87 -5.07 7.62
N ALA A 185 -36.03 -5.83 6.91
CA ALA A 185 -34.74 -6.31 7.40
C ALA A 185 -33.62 -5.36 6.95
N ALA A 186 -32.97 -4.70 7.91
CA ALA A 186 -31.85 -3.82 7.67
C ALA A 186 -30.53 -4.50 8.10
N PHE A 187 -29.50 -4.38 7.28
CA PHE A 187 -28.16 -4.93 7.50
C PHE A 187 -27.12 -3.85 7.31
N VAL A 188 -26.20 -3.71 8.24
CA VAL A 188 -24.96 -2.98 8.03
C VAL A 188 -23.89 -4.00 7.70
N VAL A 189 -23.29 -3.87 6.51
CA VAL A 189 -22.31 -4.80 5.99
C VAL A 189 -21.01 -4.09 5.66
N GLU A 190 -19.88 -4.76 5.90
CA GLU A 190 -18.54 -4.30 5.54
C GLU A 190 -17.94 -5.28 4.53
N MET A 191 -17.37 -4.76 3.45
CA MET A 191 -16.78 -5.55 2.38
C MET A 191 -15.61 -4.83 1.72
N PRO A 192 -14.76 -5.54 0.93
CA PRO A 192 -13.79 -4.89 0.04
C PRO A 192 -14.51 -3.98 -0.96
N LYS A 193 -14.00 -2.77 -1.13
CA LYS A 193 -14.58 -1.75 -2.03
C LYS A 193 -14.75 -2.25 -3.46
N GLU A 194 -13.82 -3.10 -3.92
CA GLU A 194 -13.85 -3.70 -5.26
C GLU A 194 -15.11 -4.55 -5.53
N HIS A 195 -15.77 -5.03 -4.48
CA HIS A 195 -16.99 -5.83 -4.58
C HIS A 195 -18.28 -5.01 -4.47
N ALA A 196 -18.21 -3.76 -4.00
CA ALA A 196 -19.39 -2.96 -3.64
C ALA A 196 -20.35 -2.73 -4.81
N GLU A 197 -19.84 -2.42 -6.00
CA GLU A 197 -20.67 -2.17 -7.19
C GLU A 197 -21.39 -3.46 -7.65
N ASN A 198 -20.64 -4.57 -7.76
CA ASN A 198 -21.19 -5.87 -8.17
C ASN A 198 -22.18 -6.42 -7.13
N PHE A 199 -21.87 -6.26 -5.85
CA PHE A 199 -22.77 -6.65 -4.77
C PHE A 199 -24.07 -5.86 -4.80
N SER A 200 -23.99 -4.52 -4.92
CA SER A 200 -25.17 -3.66 -4.99
C SER A 200 -26.06 -4.03 -6.17
N ALA A 201 -25.47 -4.29 -7.34
CA ALA A 201 -26.21 -4.75 -8.51
C ALA A 201 -26.92 -6.09 -8.27
N ALA A 202 -26.23 -7.04 -7.63
CA ALA A 202 -26.79 -8.36 -7.31
C ALA A 202 -27.94 -8.27 -6.29
N VAL A 203 -27.85 -7.38 -5.29
CA VAL A 203 -28.92 -7.13 -4.32
C VAL A 203 -30.14 -6.51 -5.00
N VAL A 204 -29.93 -5.54 -5.88
CA VAL A 204 -31.03 -4.93 -6.67
C VAL A 204 -31.73 -5.97 -7.54
N GLU A 205 -30.98 -6.86 -8.20
CA GLU A 205 -31.56 -7.96 -8.99
C GLU A 205 -32.33 -8.95 -8.10
N LEU A 206 -31.73 -9.36 -6.97
CA LEU A 206 -32.37 -10.28 -6.01
C LEU A 206 -33.72 -9.78 -5.50
N THR A 207 -33.84 -8.47 -5.31
CA THR A 207 -35.03 -7.82 -4.73
C THR A 207 -35.95 -7.22 -5.78
N ASN A 208 -35.69 -7.43 -7.09
CA ASN A 208 -36.42 -6.80 -8.18
C ASN A 208 -36.48 -5.26 -8.08
N GLY A 209 -35.41 -4.65 -7.54
CA GLY A 209 -35.30 -3.20 -7.43
C GLY A 209 -35.97 -2.58 -6.19
N THR A 210 -36.41 -3.38 -5.22
CA THR A 210 -37.05 -2.86 -3.98
C THR A 210 -36.08 -2.55 -2.87
N ALA A 211 -34.82 -3.07 -2.93
CA ALA A 211 -33.80 -2.79 -1.93
C ALA A 211 -33.42 -1.31 -1.86
N LEU A 212 -33.17 -0.81 -0.65
CA LEU A 212 -32.50 0.45 -0.43
C LEU A 212 -31.06 0.14 -0.02
N ILE A 213 -30.10 0.83 -0.65
CA ILE A 213 -28.66 0.62 -0.39
C ILE A 213 -28.01 1.99 -0.28
N ASP A 214 -27.45 2.28 0.89
CA ASP A 214 -26.77 3.53 1.19
C ASP A 214 -25.31 3.27 1.58
N ASP A 215 -24.37 4.04 1.02
CA ASP A 215 -22.96 4.02 1.43
C ASP A 215 -22.79 4.86 2.70
N ILE A 216 -22.36 4.20 3.78
CA ILE A 216 -22.15 4.78 5.12
C ILE A 216 -20.67 4.69 5.54
N THR A 217 -19.76 4.57 4.60
CA THR A 217 -18.31 4.34 4.88
C THR A 217 -17.71 5.46 5.73
N ASP A 218 -18.12 6.71 5.53
CA ASP A 218 -17.61 7.90 6.23
C ASP A 218 -18.53 8.40 7.35
N ALA A 219 -19.53 7.61 7.76
CA ALA A 219 -20.54 7.98 8.75
C ALA A 219 -20.12 7.64 10.19
#